data_2823baf3a60bbbbacff7c9fd5b0a8a0a
#
_entry.id   2823baf3a60bbbbacff7c9fd5b0a8a0a
#
_cell.length_a   1.000
_cell.length_b   1.000
_cell.length_c   1.000
_cell.angle_alpha   90.00
_cell.angle_beta   90.00
_cell.angle_gamma   90.00
#
_symmetry.space_group_name_H-M   'P 1'
#
loop_
_entity.id
_entity.type
_entity.pdbx_description
1 polymer ?
#
loop_
_entity_poly.entity_id
_entity_poly.type
_entity_poly.pdbx_seq_one_letter_code
_entity_poly.pdbx_strand_id
1 'polypeptide(L)'
;MKKLVLIAVIILTLFSTKADSQSTANIRFDVSFPASVSKDALDGRLLLLISTNNDREPRFQISEDLTTQQVFGIDVDGWKPDATKTMDQNAFGYPVRSLNQIKPGEYWVQALLHRYETLKRSDGHTVKLPMDRGEGQQWSRAPGNLYSVPKQVRIDATSQSIRITLDKVIPPIQPPADTKYIKHIKIKSERLSKFWGRDMFLGAHVLLPEGFDAHPNARYPLVIFHGHFPADFGGFREQPPDPNLKPDYSDRFKLAGYNRIVQEHAHQFYKEWTGPNFPRFLIVEIQHANPYYDDSYAVNSANLGPYGDAITYELVPEIEKRFRGIGKGWARFLYGGSTGGWEAMAAQVFYPDEYNGAWIACPDPIDFRAYTVVNIYEHENAYYADSKWKQMPRPGKRNYLGELSATVEDMNQMELALGTNSRSGGQWDIWQAVYSPVGSDGYPKPIWDKVTGKIDRSVAEYWRENYDLGYILKRDWTKLGPKLAGKLHIYVGEADNYYLNNAVYLVEEF
;
A
#
# COMPACT_ATOMS: atom_id res chain seq x y z
N MET A 1 36.88 -69.37 -36.39
CA MET A 1 36.47 -68.27 -35.47
C MET A 1 36.71 -66.94 -36.20
N LYS A 2 35.66 -66.41 -36.75
CA LYS A 2 35.72 -65.16 -37.52
C LYS A 2 35.30 -63.99 -36.57
N LYS A 3 36.22 -63.03 -36.36
CA LYS A 3 35.96 -61.79 -35.62
C LYS A 3 35.21 -60.81 -36.53
N LEU A 4 33.97 -60.44 -36.12
CA LEU A 4 33.25 -59.36 -36.74
C LEU A 4 33.69 -58.05 -36.11
N VAL A 5 34.23 -57.14 -36.91
CA VAL A 5 34.56 -55.77 -36.52
C VAL A 5 33.32 -54.90 -36.90
N LEU A 6 32.66 -54.34 -35.92
CA LEU A 6 31.51 -53.38 -36.10
C LEU A 6 32.09 -51.97 -36.16
N ILE A 7 32.05 -51.36 -37.33
CA ILE A 7 32.41 -49.95 -37.51
C ILE A 7 31.16 -49.11 -37.28
N ALA A 8 31.15 -48.36 -36.16
CA ALA A 8 30.09 -47.36 -35.88
C ALA A 8 30.47 -46.04 -36.58
N VAL A 9 29.73 -45.69 -37.61
CA VAL A 9 29.83 -44.37 -38.26
C VAL A 9 28.98 -43.38 -37.45
N ILE A 10 29.64 -42.46 -36.72
CA ILE A 10 28.99 -41.33 -36.05
C ILE A 10 28.79 -40.23 -37.08
N ILE A 11 27.55 -40.05 -37.49
CA ILE A 11 27.14 -38.89 -38.30
C ILE A 11 26.95 -37.71 -37.36
N LEU A 12 27.92 -36.80 -37.33
CA LEU A 12 27.82 -35.52 -36.62
C LEU A 12 26.96 -34.58 -37.49
N THR A 13 25.66 -34.50 -37.24
CA THR A 13 24.82 -33.45 -37.79
C THR A 13 25.10 -32.15 -37.02
N LEU A 14 25.84 -31.25 -37.61
CA LEU A 14 26.01 -29.86 -37.18
C LEU A 14 24.66 -29.16 -37.34
N PHE A 15 23.88 -29.12 -36.24
CA PHE A 15 22.82 -28.15 -36.13
C PHE A 15 23.47 -26.77 -35.96
N SER A 16 23.60 -26.05 -37.05
CA SER A 16 23.85 -24.63 -37.04
C SER A 16 22.61 -23.94 -36.44
N THR A 17 22.62 -23.76 -35.13
CA THR A 17 21.70 -22.81 -34.51
C THR A 17 22.10 -21.42 -35.00
N LYS A 18 21.41 -20.92 -36.03
CA LYS A 18 21.38 -19.49 -36.25
C LYS A 18 20.87 -18.86 -34.93
N ALA A 19 21.81 -18.29 -34.18
CA ALA A 19 21.47 -17.30 -33.21
C ALA A 19 20.80 -16.18 -34.01
N ASP A 20 19.49 -16.14 -34.01
CA ASP A 20 18.77 -14.95 -34.39
C ASP A 20 19.28 -13.84 -33.49
N SER A 21 20.18 -13.03 -34.03
CA SER A 21 20.46 -11.73 -33.44
C SER A 21 19.12 -10.96 -33.53
N GLN A 22 18.30 -11.10 -32.52
CA GLN A 22 17.17 -10.20 -32.33
C GLN A 22 17.77 -8.80 -32.33
N SER A 23 17.57 -8.09 -33.42
CA SER A 23 17.75 -6.65 -33.46
C SER A 23 16.89 -6.10 -32.34
N THR A 24 17.51 -5.70 -31.22
CA THR A 24 16.81 -5.08 -30.12
C THR A 24 16.26 -3.75 -30.63
N ALA A 25 14.97 -3.71 -30.92
CA ALA A 25 14.31 -2.48 -31.29
C ALA A 25 14.57 -1.43 -30.22
N ASN A 26 15.11 -0.29 -30.60
CA ASN A 26 15.39 0.79 -29.66
C ASN A 26 14.13 1.69 -29.55
N ILE A 27 13.17 1.24 -28.76
CA ILE A 27 11.92 1.97 -28.52
C ILE A 27 12.18 3.01 -27.44
N ARG A 28 11.75 4.24 -27.71
CA ARG A 28 11.79 5.32 -26.74
C ARG A 28 10.49 6.14 -26.75
N PHE A 29 10.16 6.64 -25.57
CA PHE A 29 9.02 7.53 -25.38
C PHE A 29 9.53 8.89 -24.93
N ASP A 30 9.25 9.90 -25.74
CA ASP A 30 9.64 11.28 -25.49
C ASP A 30 8.43 12.00 -24.85
N VAL A 31 8.49 12.23 -23.55
CA VAL A 31 7.40 12.80 -22.76
C VAL A 31 7.67 14.25 -22.42
N SER A 32 6.68 15.12 -22.55
CA SER A 32 6.73 16.53 -22.19
C SER A 32 5.43 16.98 -21.52
N PHE A 33 5.43 18.11 -20.87
CA PHE A 33 4.22 18.79 -20.39
C PHE A 33 4.27 20.28 -20.78
N PRO A 34 3.13 20.89 -21.19
CA PRO A 34 3.11 22.29 -21.59
C PRO A 34 3.03 23.25 -20.39
N ALA A 35 3.50 24.50 -20.58
CA ALA A 35 3.40 25.55 -19.58
C ALA A 35 1.95 25.89 -19.18
N SER A 36 0.95 25.45 -19.93
CA SER A 36 -0.47 25.60 -19.60
C SER A 36 -0.92 24.76 -18.41
N VAL A 37 -0.25 23.63 -18.11
CA VAL A 37 -0.58 22.76 -16.95
C VAL A 37 0.32 23.06 -15.74
N SER A 38 1.55 23.48 -15.97
CA SER A 38 2.45 24.00 -14.90
C SER A 38 3.45 24.95 -15.52
N LYS A 39 3.63 26.14 -14.91
CA LYS A 39 4.68 27.10 -15.26
C LYS A 39 6.00 26.79 -14.54
N ASP A 40 5.93 26.05 -13.45
CA ASP A 40 7.07 25.70 -12.62
C ASP A 40 7.71 24.40 -13.07
N ALA A 41 8.99 24.25 -12.77
CA ALA A 41 9.68 22.97 -12.90
C ALA A 41 9.14 21.98 -11.87
N LEU A 42 9.01 20.71 -12.26
CA LEU A 42 8.38 19.67 -11.47
C LEU A 42 9.39 18.58 -11.09
N ASP A 43 9.21 18.05 -9.88
CA ASP A 43 9.87 16.86 -9.38
C ASP A 43 8.85 15.70 -9.31
N GLY A 44 9.29 14.46 -9.49
CA GLY A 44 8.39 13.33 -9.35
C GLY A 44 8.90 12.04 -9.97
N ARG A 45 7.99 11.08 -10.05
CA ARG A 45 8.16 9.81 -10.77
C ARG A 45 7.39 9.88 -12.07
N LEU A 46 8.09 9.87 -13.20
CA LEU A 46 7.46 9.74 -14.51
C LEU A 46 7.21 8.26 -14.80
N LEU A 47 5.94 7.90 -14.97
CA LEU A 47 5.46 6.55 -15.25
C LEU A 47 5.00 6.46 -16.70
N LEU A 48 5.40 5.39 -17.37
CA LEU A 48 4.91 4.99 -18.70
C LEU A 48 4.12 3.68 -18.51
N LEU A 49 2.89 3.69 -18.97
CA LEU A 49 1.92 2.62 -18.79
C LEU A 49 1.54 2.08 -20.16
N ILE A 50 1.72 0.77 -20.38
CA ILE A 50 1.48 0.11 -21.67
C ILE A 50 0.52 -1.04 -21.47
N SER A 51 -0.65 -0.98 -22.09
CA SER A 51 -1.71 -1.98 -21.97
C SER A 51 -2.08 -2.61 -23.31
N THR A 52 -2.44 -3.88 -23.26
CA THR A 52 -2.95 -4.63 -24.43
C THR A 52 -4.42 -4.37 -24.74
N ASN A 53 -5.14 -3.69 -23.82
CA ASN A 53 -6.55 -3.34 -23.97
C ASN A 53 -6.85 -1.94 -23.44
N ASN A 54 -8.06 -1.45 -23.67
CA ASN A 54 -8.56 -0.16 -23.18
C ASN A 54 -9.89 -0.29 -22.44
N ASP A 55 -10.08 -1.40 -21.74
CA ASP A 55 -11.28 -1.63 -20.92
C ASP A 55 -11.34 -0.62 -19.77
N ARG A 56 -10.17 -0.18 -19.32
CA ARG A 56 -9.93 0.93 -18.39
C ARG A 56 -8.69 1.70 -18.86
N GLU A 57 -8.50 2.95 -18.38
CA GLU A 57 -7.24 3.66 -18.62
C GLU A 57 -6.03 2.85 -18.15
N PRO A 58 -4.90 2.78 -18.87
CA PRO A 58 -3.72 2.01 -18.50
C PRO A 58 -3.25 2.23 -17.06
N ARG A 59 -3.39 3.46 -16.51
CA ARG A 59 -3.03 3.77 -15.11
C ARG A 59 -3.86 3.01 -14.06
N PHE A 60 -4.97 2.41 -14.45
CA PHE A 60 -5.83 1.61 -13.57
C PHE A 60 -5.72 0.10 -13.82
N GLN A 61 -4.73 -0.32 -14.60
CA GLN A 61 -4.52 -1.71 -14.97
C GLN A 61 -3.21 -2.30 -14.43
N ILE A 62 -2.55 -1.60 -13.51
CA ILE A 62 -1.37 -2.11 -12.81
C ILE A 62 -1.83 -2.76 -11.50
N SER A 63 -1.44 -4.00 -11.28
CA SER A 63 -1.81 -4.79 -10.12
C SER A 63 -0.71 -5.78 -9.74
N GLU A 64 -0.81 -6.39 -8.57
CA GLU A 64 0.08 -7.46 -8.11
C GLU A 64 -0.17 -8.81 -8.79
N ASP A 65 -1.22 -8.93 -9.59
CA ASP A 65 -1.62 -10.20 -10.19
C ASP A 65 -0.93 -10.45 -11.53
N LEU A 66 -0.88 -11.71 -11.95
CA LEU A 66 -0.29 -12.13 -13.21
C LEU A 66 -0.90 -11.49 -14.47
N THR A 67 -2.09 -10.89 -14.34
CA THR A 67 -2.79 -10.19 -15.42
C THR A 67 -2.44 -8.71 -15.52
N THR A 68 -1.52 -8.22 -14.68
CA THR A 68 -1.06 -6.82 -14.70
C THR A 68 -0.57 -6.39 -16.08
N GLN A 69 -0.80 -5.13 -16.41
CA GLN A 69 -0.22 -4.50 -17.58
C GLN A 69 1.18 -3.96 -17.28
N GLN A 70 1.85 -3.40 -18.27
CA GLN A 70 3.24 -2.97 -18.16
C GLN A 70 3.34 -1.56 -17.54
N VAL A 71 4.28 -1.38 -16.61
CA VAL A 71 4.67 -0.07 -16.09
C VAL A 71 6.19 0.10 -16.13
N PHE A 72 6.65 1.28 -16.51
CA PHE A 72 8.05 1.70 -16.46
C PHE A 72 8.15 3.03 -15.75
N GLY A 73 9.21 3.25 -14.97
CA GLY A 73 9.37 4.48 -14.22
C GLY A 73 10.78 5.03 -14.22
N ILE A 74 10.88 6.36 -14.25
CA ILE A 74 12.12 7.11 -14.01
C ILE A 74 11.84 8.27 -13.05
N ASP A 75 12.79 8.60 -12.20
CA ASP A 75 12.72 9.81 -11.38
C ASP A 75 13.09 11.05 -12.21
N VAL A 76 12.39 12.14 -12.00
CA VAL A 76 12.65 13.43 -12.64
C VAL A 76 12.77 14.51 -11.59
N ASP A 77 13.82 15.34 -11.75
CA ASP A 77 14.10 16.48 -10.88
C ASP A 77 14.21 17.74 -11.74
N GLY A 78 13.59 18.84 -11.27
CA GLY A 78 13.62 20.13 -11.91
C GLY A 78 13.16 20.08 -13.38
N TRP A 79 12.22 19.23 -13.72
CA TRP A 79 11.72 19.06 -15.08
C TRP A 79 10.93 20.30 -15.51
N LYS A 80 11.48 21.07 -16.44
CA LYS A 80 10.88 22.32 -16.92
C LYS A 80 9.73 22.06 -17.91
N PRO A 81 8.72 22.94 -17.95
CA PRO A 81 7.69 22.90 -18.99
C PRO A 81 8.33 22.93 -20.39
N ASP A 82 7.67 22.27 -21.33
CA ASP A 82 8.09 22.11 -22.73
C ASP A 82 9.40 21.35 -22.95
N ALA A 83 10.16 21.04 -21.89
CA ALA A 83 11.31 20.16 -22.00
C ALA A 83 10.90 18.69 -22.14
N THR A 84 11.69 17.92 -22.87
CA THR A 84 11.45 16.49 -23.09
C THR A 84 12.23 15.65 -22.10
N LYS A 85 11.57 14.64 -21.52
CA LYS A 85 12.18 13.51 -20.82
C LYS A 85 12.00 12.27 -21.66
N THR A 86 13.09 11.54 -21.90
CA THR A 86 13.06 10.31 -22.69
C THR A 86 13.07 9.11 -21.78
N MET A 87 12.12 8.20 -21.98
CA MET A 87 12.09 6.87 -21.37
C MET A 87 12.53 5.87 -22.45
N ASP A 88 13.61 5.18 -22.19
CA ASP A 88 14.24 4.19 -23.08
C ASP A 88 14.45 2.85 -22.34
N GLN A 89 15.31 2.02 -22.87
CA GLN A 89 15.66 0.72 -22.30
C GLN A 89 16.22 0.74 -20.86
N ASN A 90 16.64 1.91 -20.37
CA ASN A 90 17.17 2.10 -19.02
C ASN A 90 16.07 2.36 -17.99
N ALA A 91 14.86 2.66 -18.42
CA ALA A 91 13.71 2.78 -17.52
C ALA A 91 13.41 1.42 -16.88
N PHE A 92 13.39 1.37 -15.55
CA PHE A 92 13.06 0.15 -14.83
C PHE A 92 11.57 -0.15 -14.96
N GLY A 93 11.24 -1.39 -15.33
CA GLY A 93 9.86 -1.80 -15.58
C GLY A 93 9.40 -3.05 -14.84
N TYR A 94 8.09 -3.25 -14.87
CA TYR A 94 7.38 -4.43 -14.37
C TYR A 94 6.12 -4.69 -15.22
N PRO A 95 5.73 -5.96 -15.53
CA PRO A 95 6.45 -7.22 -15.21
C PRO A 95 7.70 -7.46 -16.07
N VAL A 96 7.89 -6.77 -17.20
CA VAL A 96 9.16 -6.83 -17.94
C VAL A 96 10.11 -5.72 -17.49
N ARG A 97 11.40 -6.03 -17.44
CA ARG A 97 12.44 -5.17 -16.86
C ARG A 97 12.84 -3.99 -17.73
N SER A 98 12.68 -4.11 -19.03
CA SER A 98 13.14 -3.10 -20.00
C SER A 98 12.16 -2.98 -21.16
N LEU A 99 12.05 -1.77 -21.71
CA LEU A 99 11.26 -1.49 -22.90
C LEU A 99 11.65 -2.36 -24.10
N ASN A 100 12.89 -2.81 -24.18
CA ASN A 100 13.35 -3.70 -25.23
C ASN A 100 12.73 -5.11 -25.18
N GLN A 101 12.07 -5.46 -24.07
CA GLN A 101 11.37 -6.75 -23.90
C GLN A 101 9.90 -6.69 -24.31
N ILE A 102 9.38 -5.49 -24.65
CA ILE A 102 8.03 -5.34 -25.16
C ILE A 102 7.93 -6.01 -26.52
N LYS A 103 6.99 -6.93 -26.67
CA LYS A 103 6.76 -7.64 -27.94
C LYS A 103 6.14 -6.68 -28.96
N PRO A 104 6.45 -6.85 -30.27
CA PRO A 104 5.74 -6.13 -31.31
C PRO A 104 4.21 -6.35 -31.22
N GLY A 105 3.42 -5.30 -31.39
CA GLY A 105 1.96 -5.36 -31.27
C GLY A 105 1.29 -4.00 -31.21
N GLU A 106 -0.03 -4.01 -31.10
CA GLU A 106 -0.85 -2.81 -30.85
C GLU A 106 -1.04 -2.66 -29.32
N TYR A 107 -0.80 -1.45 -28.83
CA TYR A 107 -0.89 -1.15 -27.39
C TYR A 107 -1.60 0.16 -27.14
N TRP A 108 -2.21 0.27 -25.98
CA TRP A 108 -2.66 1.52 -25.41
C TRP A 108 -1.60 2.05 -24.46
N VAL A 109 -1.12 3.26 -24.73
CA VAL A 109 -0.03 3.87 -23.98
C VAL A 109 -0.50 5.13 -23.28
N GLN A 110 -0.13 5.28 -22.02
CA GLN A 110 -0.41 6.45 -21.21
C GLN A 110 0.84 6.82 -20.39
N ALA A 111 1.10 8.10 -20.20
CA ALA A 111 2.11 8.57 -19.27
C ALA A 111 1.48 9.34 -18.12
N LEU A 112 2.11 9.28 -16.95
CA LEU A 112 1.70 9.97 -15.74
C LEU A 112 2.93 10.46 -14.98
N LEU A 113 2.88 11.68 -14.47
CA LEU A 113 3.85 12.21 -13.51
C LEU A 113 3.24 12.17 -12.11
N HIS A 114 3.73 11.26 -11.27
CA HIS A 114 3.48 11.26 -9.83
C HIS A 114 4.37 12.35 -9.20
N ARG A 115 3.77 13.49 -8.88
CA ARG A 115 4.51 14.69 -8.45
C ARG A 115 4.99 14.55 -7.01
N TYR A 116 6.20 15.08 -6.78
CA TYR A 116 6.79 15.19 -5.46
C TYR A 116 6.88 16.65 -5.01
N GLU A 117 6.75 16.86 -3.70
CA GLU A 117 7.02 18.12 -3.02
C GLU A 117 8.31 17.99 -2.19
N THR A 118 9.03 19.10 -2.04
CA THR A 118 10.22 19.15 -1.19
C THR A 118 9.79 19.44 0.25
N LEU A 119 10.15 18.55 1.17
CA LEU A 119 9.84 18.63 2.58
C LEU A 119 11.13 18.79 3.39
N LYS A 120 11.12 19.71 4.35
CA LYS A 120 12.24 19.97 5.27
C LYS A 120 11.82 19.46 6.66
N ARG A 121 12.28 18.28 7.01
CA ARG A 121 11.92 17.65 8.29
C ARG A 121 12.70 18.26 9.46
N SER A 122 12.13 18.13 10.66
CA SER A 122 12.75 18.63 11.90
C SER A 122 14.06 17.91 12.29
N ASP A 123 14.34 16.75 11.72
CA ASP A 123 15.59 16.01 11.87
C ASP A 123 16.74 16.56 11.00
N GLY A 124 16.49 17.62 10.25
CA GLY A 124 17.47 18.29 9.37
C GLY A 124 17.51 17.78 7.94
N HIS A 125 16.82 16.68 7.62
CA HIS A 125 16.78 16.15 6.27
C HIS A 125 15.81 16.91 5.35
N THR A 126 16.19 17.03 4.10
CA THR A 126 15.32 17.53 3.02
C THR A 126 15.04 16.38 2.07
N VAL A 127 13.77 16.04 1.90
CA VAL A 127 13.31 14.91 1.08
C VAL A 127 12.28 15.36 0.06
N LYS A 128 12.18 14.63 -1.06
CA LYS A 128 11.16 14.83 -2.10
C LYS A 128 10.19 13.67 -2.05
N LEU A 129 8.96 13.94 -1.68
CA LEU A 129 7.93 12.93 -1.45
C LEU A 129 6.64 13.26 -2.20
N PRO A 130 5.81 12.26 -2.51
CA PRO A 130 4.48 12.47 -3.04
C PRO A 130 3.68 13.47 -2.22
N MET A 131 2.85 14.23 -2.91
CA MET A 131 1.91 15.14 -2.26
C MET A 131 0.76 14.34 -1.67
N ASP A 132 0.41 14.56 -0.42
CA ASP A 132 -0.86 14.10 0.14
C ASP A 132 -1.89 15.23 0.01
N ARG A 133 -2.99 14.93 -0.68
CA ARG A 133 -4.12 15.86 -0.88
C ARG A 133 -5.45 15.23 -0.51
N GLY A 134 -5.43 14.13 0.27
CA GLY A 134 -6.58 13.37 0.75
C GLY A 134 -6.85 12.06 0.00
N GLU A 135 -5.97 11.66 -0.91
CA GLU A 135 -6.08 10.42 -1.69
C GLU A 135 -5.27 9.25 -1.12
N GLY A 136 -4.49 9.50 -0.05
CA GLY A 136 -3.65 8.50 0.58
C GLY A 136 -2.56 7.94 -0.33
N GLN A 137 -1.91 8.78 -1.15
CA GLN A 137 -0.79 8.41 -2.01
C GLN A 137 -1.10 7.36 -3.12
N GLN A 138 -2.33 7.29 -3.55
CA GLN A 138 -2.70 6.49 -4.71
C GLN A 138 -2.23 7.20 -6.00
N TRP A 139 -1.02 6.93 -6.44
CA TRP A 139 -0.37 7.62 -7.56
C TRP A 139 -1.24 7.78 -8.80
N SER A 140 -2.10 6.80 -9.11
CA SER A 140 -3.00 6.83 -10.28
C SER A 140 -4.16 7.81 -10.15
N ARG A 141 -4.46 8.31 -8.94
CA ARG A 141 -5.59 9.18 -8.61
C ARG A 141 -5.20 10.44 -7.85
N ALA A 142 -3.95 10.58 -7.43
CA ALA A 142 -3.49 11.68 -6.57
C ALA A 142 -3.72 13.04 -7.24
N PRO A 143 -4.48 13.96 -6.61
CA PRO A 143 -4.76 15.28 -7.15
C PRO A 143 -3.49 16.08 -7.43
N GLY A 144 -3.49 16.74 -8.60
CA GLY A 144 -2.33 17.52 -9.05
C GLY A 144 -1.29 16.73 -9.83
N ASN A 145 -1.39 15.40 -9.90
CA ASN A 145 -0.57 14.61 -10.83
C ASN A 145 -0.93 14.95 -12.28
N LEU A 146 0.08 14.98 -13.14
CA LEU A 146 -0.11 15.19 -14.55
C LEU A 146 -0.25 13.85 -15.27
N TYR A 147 -1.12 13.79 -16.27
CA TYR A 147 -1.27 12.58 -17.07
C TYR A 147 -1.64 12.90 -18.53
N SER A 148 -1.43 11.93 -19.42
CA SER A 148 -1.86 11.99 -20.81
C SER A 148 -3.17 11.24 -21.01
N VAL A 149 -3.90 11.57 -22.07
CA VAL A 149 -4.97 10.69 -22.59
C VAL A 149 -4.33 9.41 -23.12
N PRO A 150 -4.94 8.20 -22.91
CA PRO A 150 -4.48 6.97 -23.54
C PRO A 150 -4.43 7.09 -25.06
N LYS A 151 -3.36 6.61 -25.69
CA LYS A 151 -3.15 6.63 -27.13
C LYS A 151 -2.85 5.23 -27.63
N GLN A 152 -3.54 4.80 -28.70
CA GLN A 152 -3.19 3.56 -29.37
C GLN A 152 -1.91 3.75 -30.18
N VAL A 153 -0.97 2.80 -30.04
CA VAL A 153 0.35 2.85 -30.66
C VAL A 153 0.71 1.46 -31.14
N ARG A 154 1.20 1.37 -32.37
CA ARG A 154 1.83 0.16 -32.86
C ARG A 154 3.31 0.18 -32.48
N ILE A 155 3.74 -0.83 -31.77
CA ILE A 155 5.15 -1.09 -31.47
C ILE A 155 5.62 -2.17 -32.46
N ASP A 156 6.68 -1.92 -33.18
CA ASP A 156 7.28 -2.88 -34.11
C ASP A 156 8.76 -3.16 -33.76
N ALA A 157 9.38 -4.01 -34.54
CA ALA A 157 10.79 -4.41 -34.32
C ALA A 157 11.80 -3.34 -34.76
N THR A 158 11.35 -2.17 -35.23
CA THR A 158 12.23 -1.08 -35.65
C THR A 158 12.42 -0.05 -34.54
N SER A 159 13.48 0.75 -34.62
CA SER A 159 13.70 1.85 -33.68
C SER A 159 12.62 2.91 -33.87
N GLN A 160 11.91 3.23 -32.80
CA GLN A 160 10.79 4.18 -32.78
C GLN A 160 10.96 5.23 -31.70
N SER A 161 10.52 6.46 -32.00
CA SER A 161 10.32 7.52 -31.02
C SER A 161 8.83 7.89 -30.98
N ILE A 162 8.21 7.72 -29.81
CA ILE A 162 6.78 7.98 -29.59
C ILE A 162 6.67 9.19 -28.66
N ARG A 163 5.99 10.25 -29.14
CA ARG A 163 5.77 11.46 -28.34
C ARG A 163 4.49 11.38 -27.54
N ILE A 164 4.57 11.75 -26.25
CA ILE A 164 3.43 11.83 -25.34
C ILE A 164 3.46 13.17 -24.63
N THR A 165 2.30 13.81 -24.49
CA THR A 165 2.16 15.06 -23.76
C THR A 165 1.27 14.87 -22.56
N LEU A 166 1.75 15.27 -21.37
CA LEU A 166 0.97 15.31 -20.12
C LEU A 166 0.17 16.62 -20.12
N ASP A 167 -1.03 16.61 -20.68
CA ASP A 167 -1.87 17.80 -20.85
C ASP A 167 -3.07 17.84 -19.89
N LYS A 168 -3.21 16.84 -19.03
CA LYS A 168 -4.26 16.72 -18.03
C LYS A 168 -3.69 16.78 -16.63
N VAL A 169 -4.49 17.28 -15.68
CA VAL A 169 -4.21 17.32 -14.25
C VAL A 169 -5.32 16.57 -13.53
N ILE A 170 -4.96 15.70 -12.60
CA ILE A 170 -5.97 15.03 -11.76
C ILE A 170 -6.62 16.08 -10.85
N PRO A 171 -7.97 16.20 -10.85
CA PRO A 171 -8.66 17.23 -10.10
C PRO A 171 -8.62 16.97 -8.59
N PRO A 172 -8.85 18.00 -7.75
CA PRO A 172 -8.98 17.84 -6.31
C PRO A 172 -10.13 16.90 -5.93
N ILE A 173 -9.93 16.12 -4.85
CA ILE A 173 -10.98 15.32 -4.23
C ILE A 173 -11.97 16.24 -3.54
N GLN A 174 -13.26 16.01 -3.77
CA GLN A 174 -14.30 16.71 -3.05
C GLN A 174 -14.51 16.04 -1.70
N PRO A 175 -14.41 16.78 -0.59
CA PRO A 175 -14.68 16.19 0.72
C PRO A 175 -16.16 15.76 0.82
N PRO A 176 -16.43 14.61 1.46
CA PRO A 176 -17.80 14.15 1.66
C PRO A 176 -18.58 15.12 2.56
N ALA A 177 -19.90 15.21 2.33
CA ALA A 177 -20.78 16.02 3.17
C ALA A 177 -21.20 15.28 4.44
N ASP A 178 -21.37 16.01 5.53
CA ASP A 178 -21.96 15.47 6.74
C ASP A 178 -23.40 15.00 6.50
N THR A 179 -23.73 13.85 7.09
CA THR A 179 -25.11 13.35 7.17
C THR A 179 -25.67 13.47 8.59
N LYS A 180 -26.87 12.94 8.83
CA LYS A 180 -27.41 12.81 10.20
C LYS A 180 -26.45 12.03 11.08
N TYR A 181 -25.94 10.90 10.59
CA TYR A 181 -25.15 9.95 11.38
C TYR A 181 -23.65 10.08 11.18
N ILE A 182 -23.18 10.41 9.98
CA ILE A 182 -21.75 10.48 9.67
C ILE A 182 -21.28 11.94 9.70
N LYS A 183 -20.24 12.19 10.49
CA LYS A 183 -19.57 13.50 10.60
C LYS A 183 -18.11 13.37 10.19
N HIS A 184 -17.61 14.38 9.50
CA HIS A 184 -16.24 14.44 9.03
C HIS A 184 -15.49 15.51 9.82
N ILE A 185 -14.32 15.15 10.35
CA ILE A 185 -13.46 16.13 11.01
C ILE A 185 -12.07 16.12 10.38
N LYS A 186 -11.45 17.28 10.40
CA LYS A 186 -10.05 17.47 10.07
C LYS A 186 -9.44 18.42 11.09
N ILE A 187 -8.33 18.03 11.69
CA ILE A 187 -7.59 18.84 12.64
C ILE A 187 -6.14 19.04 12.17
N LYS A 188 -5.57 20.18 12.46
CA LYS A 188 -4.13 20.38 12.32
C LYS A 188 -3.44 19.66 13.49
N SER A 189 -2.48 18.80 13.17
CA SER A 189 -1.63 18.17 14.19
C SER A 189 -0.38 19.03 14.41
N GLU A 190 -0.17 19.48 15.63
CA GLU A 190 1.01 20.26 16.00
C GLU A 190 2.27 19.38 15.99
N ARG A 191 2.15 18.13 16.43
CA ARG A 191 3.26 17.15 16.47
C ARG A 191 3.75 16.82 15.07
N LEU A 192 2.84 16.50 14.16
CA LEU A 192 3.18 16.16 12.77
C LEU A 192 3.67 17.40 12.00
N SER A 193 3.02 18.55 12.22
CA SER A 193 3.45 19.81 11.57
C SER A 193 4.86 20.19 11.97
N LYS A 194 5.23 19.99 13.24
CA LYS A 194 6.61 20.21 13.71
C LYS A 194 7.60 19.26 13.04
N PHE A 195 7.25 17.98 12.90
CA PHE A 195 8.13 16.99 12.27
C PHE A 195 8.34 17.29 10.78
N TRP A 196 7.25 17.55 10.05
CA TRP A 196 7.30 17.75 8.60
C TRP A 196 7.69 19.16 8.15
N GLY A 197 7.78 20.12 9.09
CA GLY A 197 8.13 21.52 8.79
C GLY A 197 7.07 22.28 8.00
N ARG A 198 5.83 21.77 8.01
CA ARG A 198 4.65 22.36 7.36
C ARG A 198 3.37 21.93 8.06
N ASP A 199 2.26 22.57 7.75
CA ASP A 199 0.96 22.16 8.28
C ASP A 199 0.60 20.73 7.83
N MET A 200 0.40 19.85 8.81
CA MET A 200 -0.05 18.48 8.63
C MET A 200 -1.36 18.27 9.37
N PHE A 201 -2.20 17.42 8.80
CA PHE A 201 -3.55 17.23 9.28
C PHE A 201 -3.83 15.75 9.56
N LEU A 202 -4.69 15.52 10.58
CA LEU A 202 -5.34 14.25 10.82
C LEU A 202 -6.83 14.45 10.62
N GLY A 203 -7.52 13.43 10.16
CA GLY A 203 -8.97 13.44 9.99
C GLY A 203 -9.63 12.23 10.64
N ALA A 204 -10.96 12.27 10.69
CA ALA A 204 -11.75 11.11 11.03
C ALA A 204 -13.17 11.24 10.47
N HIS A 205 -13.75 10.10 10.16
CA HIS A 205 -15.18 9.94 9.93
C HIS A 205 -15.79 9.36 11.21
N VAL A 206 -16.81 10.00 11.74
CA VAL A 206 -17.42 9.66 13.03
C VAL A 206 -18.86 9.27 12.81
N LEU A 207 -19.21 8.01 13.08
CA LEU A 207 -20.58 7.51 13.07
C LEU A 207 -21.22 7.74 14.42
N LEU A 208 -22.29 8.55 14.44
CA LEU A 208 -23.05 8.91 15.63
C LEU A 208 -24.13 7.86 15.94
N PRO A 209 -24.37 7.52 17.21
CA PRO A 209 -25.45 6.62 17.59
C PRO A 209 -26.84 7.25 17.39
N GLU A 210 -27.86 6.39 17.20
CA GLU A 210 -29.25 6.85 17.16
C GLU A 210 -29.60 7.59 18.47
N GLY A 211 -30.34 8.68 18.34
CA GLY A 211 -30.75 9.52 19.48
C GLY A 211 -29.64 10.45 20.01
N PHE A 212 -28.53 10.58 19.28
CA PHE A 212 -27.43 11.46 19.70
C PHE A 212 -27.87 12.87 20.07
N ASP A 213 -28.65 13.53 19.22
CA ASP A 213 -29.12 14.91 19.48
C ASP A 213 -30.20 14.98 20.56
N ALA A 214 -30.99 13.91 20.69
CA ALA A 214 -32.03 13.82 21.71
C ALA A 214 -31.49 13.66 23.14
N HIS A 215 -30.24 13.24 23.30
CA HIS A 215 -29.61 12.99 24.59
C HIS A 215 -28.33 13.82 24.78
N PRO A 216 -28.42 15.16 24.91
CA PRO A 216 -27.26 16.07 24.89
C PRO A 216 -26.27 15.85 26.04
N ASN A 217 -26.72 15.25 27.15
CA ASN A 217 -25.88 14.95 28.32
C ASN A 217 -25.25 13.54 28.31
N ALA A 218 -25.62 12.68 27.35
CA ALA A 218 -25.07 11.36 27.23
C ALA A 218 -23.61 11.42 26.77
N ARG A 219 -22.80 10.50 27.31
CA ARG A 219 -21.41 10.27 26.87
C ARG A 219 -21.26 8.86 26.37
N TYR A 220 -20.39 8.69 25.38
CA TYR A 220 -20.31 7.46 24.60
C TYR A 220 -18.92 6.83 24.66
N PRO A 221 -18.83 5.50 24.75
CA PRO A 221 -17.61 4.79 24.44
C PRO A 221 -17.19 5.07 23.00
N LEU A 222 -15.90 4.90 22.72
CA LEU A 222 -15.29 5.09 21.41
C LEU A 222 -14.81 3.74 20.87
N VAL A 223 -15.21 3.41 19.66
CA VAL A 223 -14.71 2.26 18.90
C VAL A 223 -13.96 2.80 17.69
N ILE A 224 -12.66 2.59 17.64
CA ILE A 224 -11.78 3.15 16.62
C ILE A 224 -11.44 2.07 15.61
N PHE A 225 -11.84 2.30 14.38
CA PHE A 225 -11.45 1.51 13.23
C PHE A 225 -10.12 2.00 12.68
N HIS A 226 -9.18 1.10 12.61
CA HIS A 226 -7.96 1.28 11.86
C HIS A 226 -8.14 0.67 10.48
N GLY A 227 -7.94 1.46 9.46
CA GLY A 227 -8.19 1.09 8.07
C GLY A 227 -7.04 1.44 7.17
N HIS A 228 -7.00 0.74 6.09
CA HIS A 228 -6.08 0.87 4.99
C HIS A 228 -6.78 1.61 3.86
N PHE A 229 -6.51 2.72 3.47
CA PHE A 229 -7.15 3.65 2.57
C PHE A 229 -8.15 4.63 3.24
N PRO A 230 -8.08 5.92 2.88
CA PRO A 230 -9.04 6.91 3.32
C PRO A 230 -10.41 6.61 2.69
N ALA A 231 -11.25 5.93 3.42
CA ALA A 231 -12.59 5.55 3.01
C ALA A 231 -13.63 6.29 3.85
N ASP A 232 -14.79 6.53 3.28
CA ASP A 232 -15.98 6.87 4.05
C ASP A 232 -16.61 5.59 4.61
N PHE A 233 -17.57 5.68 5.54
CA PHE A 233 -18.28 4.53 6.11
C PHE A 233 -19.00 3.69 5.04
N GLY A 234 -18.25 2.96 4.23
CA GLY A 234 -18.80 2.07 3.20
C GLY A 234 -19.67 0.93 3.75
N GLY A 235 -19.48 0.57 5.03
CA GLY A 235 -20.28 -0.40 5.76
C GLY A 235 -21.57 0.15 6.38
N PHE A 236 -21.95 1.42 6.15
CA PHE A 236 -23.16 2.04 6.69
C PHE A 236 -23.98 2.71 5.59
N ARG A 237 -25.20 2.28 5.38
CA ARG A 237 -26.07 2.77 4.30
C ARG A 237 -27.51 2.96 4.78
N GLU A 238 -27.96 4.21 4.82
CA GLU A 238 -29.34 4.54 5.22
C GLU A 238 -30.39 4.04 4.20
N GLN A 239 -30.06 4.13 2.92
CA GLN A 239 -30.96 3.71 1.85
C GLN A 239 -30.89 2.18 1.63
N PRO A 240 -32.05 1.54 1.29
CA PRO A 240 -32.03 0.13 0.90
C PRO A 240 -31.13 -0.10 -0.32
N PRO A 241 -30.72 -1.35 -0.60
CA PRO A 241 -29.96 -1.68 -1.80
C PRO A 241 -30.63 -1.14 -3.06
N ASP A 242 -29.83 -0.58 -3.97
CA ASP A 242 -30.33 -0.05 -5.24
C ASP A 242 -30.95 -1.19 -6.06
N PRO A 243 -32.28 -1.14 -6.36
CA PRO A 243 -32.95 -2.18 -7.13
C PRO A 243 -32.42 -2.29 -8.57
N ASN A 244 -31.82 -1.21 -9.10
CA ASN A 244 -31.28 -1.14 -10.45
C ASN A 244 -29.76 -1.44 -10.52
N LEU A 245 -29.16 -1.80 -9.39
CA LEU A 245 -27.72 -2.10 -9.34
C LEU A 245 -27.40 -3.27 -10.26
N LYS A 246 -26.56 -3.01 -11.27
CA LYS A 246 -26.01 -4.06 -12.11
C LYS A 246 -25.03 -4.90 -11.30
N PRO A 247 -25.20 -6.23 -11.24
CA PRO A 247 -24.27 -7.10 -10.55
C PRO A 247 -22.87 -6.95 -11.16
N ASP A 248 -21.86 -6.76 -10.32
CA ASP A 248 -20.46 -6.89 -10.68
C ASP A 248 -20.00 -8.36 -10.55
N TYR A 249 -18.76 -8.61 -10.90
CA TYR A 249 -18.07 -9.84 -10.57
C TYR A 249 -16.82 -9.52 -9.75
N SER A 250 -16.75 -10.10 -8.55
CA SER A 250 -15.55 -9.98 -7.71
C SER A 250 -14.58 -11.11 -8.03
N ASP A 251 -13.47 -10.80 -8.67
CA ASP A 251 -12.40 -11.76 -8.90
C ASP A 251 -11.76 -12.27 -7.61
N ARG A 252 -11.71 -11.41 -6.58
CA ARG A 252 -11.18 -11.77 -5.27
C ARG A 252 -11.98 -12.89 -4.59
N PHE A 253 -13.30 -12.80 -4.66
CA PHE A 253 -14.20 -13.75 -3.99
C PHE A 253 -14.83 -14.77 -4.96
N LYS A 254 -14.53 -14.65 -6.27
CA LYS A 254 -15.13 -15.46 -7.34
C LYS A 254 -16.66 -15.49 -7.28
N LEU A 255 -17.26 -14.33 -7.03
CA LEU A 255 -18.68 -14.16 -6.76
C LEU A 255 -19.28 -13.05 -7.62
N ALA A 256 -20.40 -13.36 -8.30
CA ALA A 256 -21.21 -12.37 -8.98
C ALA A 256 -22.13 -11.63 -8.01
N GLY A 257 -22.28 -10.31 -8.21
CA GLY A 257 -23.15 -9.46 -7.40
C GLY A 257 -22.60 -9.12 -6.01
N TYR A 258 -21.29 -9.14 -5.85
CA TYR A 258 -20.67 -8.77 -4.57
C TYR A 258 -21.01 -7.32 -4.16
N ASN A 259 -21.10 -6.41 -5.12
CA ASN A 259 -21.55 -5.04 -4.88
C ASN A 259 -22.94 -4.95 -4.24
N ARG A 260 -23.86 -5.87 -4.59
CA ARG A 260 -25.18 -5.94 -3.98
C ARG A 260 -25.10 -6.44 -2.54
N ILE A 261 -24.32 -7.48 -2.29
CA ILE A 261 -24.09 -8.03 -0.95
C ILE A 261 -23.54 -6.94 -0.02
N VAL A 262 -22.59 -6.13 -0.48
CA VAL A 262 -22.04 -4.99 0.27
C VAL A 262 -23.14 -3.99 0.64
N GLN A 263 -24.04 -3.63 -0.29
CA GLN A 263 -25.16 -2.71 0.01
C GLN A 263 -26.18 -3.33 0.97
N GLU A 264 -26.47 -4.62 0.85
CA GLU A 264 -27.40 -5.34 1.74
C GLU A 264 -26.87 -5.36 3.17
N HIS A 265 -25.58 -5.69 3.37
CA HIS A 265 -24.94 -5.69 4.69
C HIS A 265 -24.87 -4.28 5.28
N ALA A 266 -24.49 -3.28 4.49
CA ALA A 266 -24.42 -1.90 4.95
C ALA A 266 -25.80 -1.36 5.37
N HIS A 267 -26.87 -1.71 4.66
CA HIS A 267 -28.23 -1.34 5.04
C HIS A 267 -28.74 -2.14 6.26
N GLN A 268 -28.36 -3.41 6.38
CA GLN A 268 -28.69 -4.19 7.56
C GLN A 268 -28.01 -3.61 8.80
N PHE A 269 -26.73 -3.23 8.69
CA PHE A 269 -26.04 -2.55 9.78
C PHE A 269 -26.70 -1.23 10.18
N TYR A 270 -27.16 -0.42 9.22
CA TYR A 270 -27.94 0.79 9.51
C TYR A 270 -29.20 0.47 10.32
N LYS A 271 -29.98 -0.56 9.96
CA LYS A 271 -31.19 -0.97 10.70
C LYS A 271 -30.88 -1.42 12.12
N GLU A 272 -29.80 -2.15 12.30
CA GLU A 272 -29.35 -2.60 13.61
C GLU A 272 -28.86 -1.43 14.45
N TRP A 273 -28.01 -0.57 13.88
CA TRP A 273 -27.45 0.63 14.51
C TRP A 273 -28.52 1.57 15.05
N THR A 274 -29.59 1.77 14.29
CA THR A 274 -30.73 2.62 14.67
C THR A 274 -31.78 1.90 15.52
N GLY A 275 -31.65 0.59 15.69
CA GLY A 275 -32.58 -0.23 16.46
C GLY A 275 -32.58 0.13 17.95
N PRO A 276 -33.69 -0.10 18.67
CA PRO A 276 -33.85 0.31 20.07
C PRO A 276 -32.94 -0.44 21.04
N ASN A 277 -32.52 -1.65 20.70
CA ASN A 277 -31.72 -2.53 21.56
C ASN A 277 -30.23 -2.52 21.22
N PHE A 278 -29.78 -1.77 20.19
CA PHE A 278 -28.39 -1.69 19.84
C PHE A 278 -27.63 -0.79 20.84
N PRO A 279 -26.46 -1.19 21.32
CA PRO A 279 -25.67 -0.38 22.24
C PRO A 279 -25.27 0.95 21.60
N ARG A 280 -25.16 2.01 22.43
CA ARG A 280 -24.87 3.37 21.96
C ARG A 280 -23.40 3.70 22.21
N PHE A 281 -22.62 3.83 21.14
CA PHE A 281 -21.21 4.23 21.13
C PHE A 281 -20.90 5.01 19.85
N LEU A 282 -19.71 5.58 19.76
CA LEU A 282 -19.20 6.23 18.54
C LEU A 282 -18.32 5.22 17.79
N ILE A 283 -18.46 5.14 16.48
CA ILE A 283 -17.46 4.51 15.63
C ILE A 283 -16.66 5.59 14.93
N VAL A 284 -15.35 5.42 14.88
CA VAL A 284 -14.41 6.38 14.29
C VAL A 284 -13.53 5.66 13.29
N GLU A 285 -13.57 6.07 12.04
CA GLU A 285 -12.60 5.69 11.02
C GLU A 285 -11.54 6.79 10.91
N ILE A 286 -10.30 6.47 11.29
CA ILE A 286 -9.20 7.43 11.32
C ILE A 286 -8.69 7.68 9.90
N GLN A 287 -8.41 8.96 9.57
CA GLN A 287 -7.78 9.39 8.34
C GLN A 287 -6.39 9.92 8.68
N HIS A 288 -5.36 9.14 8.40
CA HIS A 288 -3.98 9.43 8.79
C HIS A 288 -2.97 9.21 7.65
N ALA A 289 -3.40 9.55 6.43
CA ALA A 289 -2.55 9.56 5.26
C ALA A 289 -1.30 10.42 5.47
N ASN A 290 -0.20 10.04 4.84
CA ASN A 290 1.09 10.69 4.96
C ASN A 290 1.80 10.76 3.60
N PRO A 291 2.94 11.46 3.48
CA PRO A 291 3.65 11.56 2.19
C PRO A 291 4.15 10.25 1.57
N TYR A 292 4.14 9.14 2.29
CA TYR A 292 4.52 7.82 1.76
C TYR A 292 3.31 6.97 1.38
N TYR A 293 2.18 7.09 2.14
CA TYR A 293 1.08 6.14 2.00
C TYR A 293 -0.26 6.70 2.51
N ASP A 294 -1.32 5.93 2.33
CA ASP A 294 -2.68 6.26 2.76
C ASP A 294 -2.94 6.06 4.26
N ASP A 295 -2.05 5.37 4.96
CA ASP A 295 -2.04 5.28 6.41
C ASP A 295 -0.62 5.40 6.98
N SER A 296 -0.50 5.58 8.29
CA SER A 296 0.77 5.78 8.99
C SER A 296 1.16 4.59 9.86
N TYR A 297 0.44 3.48 9.79
CA TYR A 297 0.55 2.36 10.73
C TYR A 297 0.27 2.74 12.19
N ALA A 298 -0.31 3.93 12.42
CA ALA A 298 -0.72 4.47 13.71
C ALA A 298 0.37 4.44 14.80
N VAL A 299 1.65 4.44 14.44
CA VAL A 299 2.80 4.42 15.35
C VAL A 299 3.73 5.60 15.15
N ASN A 300 4.59 5.85 16.12
CA ASN A 300 5.70 6.78 15.96
C ASN A 300 6.78 6.15 15.09
N SER A 301 7.22 6.86 14.06
CA SER A 301 8.22 6.39 13.10
C SER A 301 9.31 7.44 12.90
N ALA A 302 10.54 6.97 12.71
CA ALA A 302 11.67 7.85 12.40
C ALA A 302 11.51 8.59 11.06
N ASN A 303 10.83 7.97 10.09
CA ASN A 303 10.64 8.55 8.75
C ASN A 303 9.32 9.29 8.59
N LEU A 304 8.26 8.87 9.29
CA LEU A 304 6.92 9.45 9.16
C LEU A 304 6.61 10.49 10.25
N GLY A 305 7.28 10.41 11.40
CA GLY A 305 7.01 11.26 12.56
C GLY A 305 6.09 10.60 13.58
N PRO A 306 5.64 11.36 14.60
CA PRO A 306 4.94 10.82 15.77
C PRO A 306 3.44 10.61 15.53
N TYR A 307 3.04 9.77 14.55
CA TYR A 307 1.64 9.52 14.26
C TYR A 307 0.90 8.82 15.40
N GLY A 308 1.53 7.86 16.08
CA GLY A 308 0.91 7.19 17.23
C GLY A 308 0.52 8.18 18.34
N ASP A 309 1.45 9.08 18.70
CA ASP A 309 1.20 10.15 19.67
C ASP A 309 0.16 11.17 19.15
N ALA A 310 0.21 11.53 17.88
CA ALA A 310 -0.71 12.50 17.31
C ALA A 310 -2.14 11.95 17.27
N ILE A 311 -2.33 10.68 16.91
CA ILE A 311 -3.64 10.03 16.95
C ILE A 311 -4.15 9.93 18.40
N THR A 312 -3.33 9.40 19.31
CA THR A 312 -3.73 9.11 20.69
C THR A 312 -3.96 10.38 21.50
N TYR A 313 -3.13 11.42 21.33
CA TYR A 313 -3.13 12.60 22.21
C TYR A 313 -3.61 13.90 21.55
N GLU A 314 -3.85 13.92 20.24
CA GLU A 314 -4.44 15.09 19.56
C GLU A 314 -5.80 14.73 18.93
N LEU A 315 -5.88 13.71 18.06
CA LEU A 315 -7.09 13.38 17.31
C LEU A 315 -8.18 12.79 18.22
N VAL A 316 -7.87 11.73 18.97
CA VAL A 316 -8.84 11.03 19.83
C VAL A 316 -9.48 11.97 20.88
N PRO A 317 -8.70 12.78 21.63
CA PRO A 317 -9.28 13.74 22.56
C PRO A 317 -10.16 14.81 21.89
N GLU A 318 -9.81 15.26 20.70
CA GLU A 318 -10.64 16.23 19.98
C GLU A 318 -11.96 15.62 19.48
N ILE A 319 -11.96 14.36 19.05
CA ILE A 319 -13.16 13.60 18.72
C ILE A 319 -14.07 13.48 19.95
N GLU A 320 -13.51 13.05 21.07
CA GLU A 320 -14.25 12.86 22.32
C GLU A 320 -14.85 14.17 22.83
N LYS A 321 -14.13 15.27 22.70
CA LYS A 321 -14.62 16.59 23.03
C LYS A 321 -15.79 17.03 22.14
N ARG A 322 -15.67 16.86 20.81
CA ARG A 322 -16.70 17.27 19.84
C ARG A 322 -17.94 16.38 19.91
N PHE A 323 -17.77 15.10 20.09
CA PHE A 323 -18.84 14.10 19.99
C PHE A 323 -19.18 13.45 21.33
N ARG A 324 -18.84 14.08 22.45
CA ARG A 324 -19.23 13.64 23.79
C ARG A 324 -18.74 12.23 24.13
N GLY A 325 -17.50 11.91 23.77
CA GLY A 325 -16.83 10.72 24.23
C GLY A 325 -16.65 10.70 25.76
N ILE A 326 -16.46 9.52 26.34
CA ILE A 326 -16.23 9.35 27.78
C ILE A 326 -14.89 9.95 28.20
N GLY A 327 -13.89 9.96 27.29
CA GLY A 327 -12.57 10.55 27.55
C GLY A 327 -11.70 9.76 28.51
N LYS A 328 -11.85 8.45 28.53
CA LYS A 328 -11.09 7.53 29.42
C LYS A 328 -10.65 6.30 28.66
N GLY A 329 -9.40 5.85 28.89
CA GLY A 329 -8.84 4.70 28.21
C GLY A 329 -9.68 3.43 28.28
N TRP A 330 -10.35 3.19 29.42
CA TRP A 330 -11.23 2.03 29.60
C TRP A 330 -12.48 2.03 28.69
N ALA A 331 -12.81 3.17 28.07
CA ALA A 331 -13.94 3.32 27.17
C ALA A 331 -13.54 3.45 25.70
N ARG A 332 -12.28 3.16 25.34
CA ARG A 332 -11.75 3.20 23.98
C ARG A 332 -11.37 1.80 23.52
N PHE A 333 -11.93 1.39 22.40
CA PHE A 333 -11.72 0.06 21.83
C PHE A 333 -11.19 0.22 20.40
N LEU A 334 -10.41 -0.76 19.96
CA LEU A 334 -9.74 -0.74 18.65
C LEU A 334 -10.20 -1.95 17.84
N TYR A 335 -10.33 -1.78 16.53
CA TYR A 335 -10.51 -2.91 15.63
C TYR A 335 -9.96 -2.59 14.24
N GLY A 336 -9.60 -3.63 13.51
CA GLY A 336 -9.12 -3.51 12.14
C GLY A 336 -8.73 -4.84 11.54
N GLY A 337 -8.55 -4.85 10.23
CA GLY A 337 -8.10 -6.01 9.49
C GLY A 337 -6.87 -5.70 8.64
N SER A 338 -6.02 -6.71 8.39
CA SER A 338 -4.78 -6.58 7.61
C SER A 338 -3.87 -5.51 8.25
N THR A 339 -3.50 -4.45 7.51
CA THR A 339 -2.82 -3.27 8.05
C THR A 339 -3.50 -2.74 9.32
N GLY A 340 -4.83 -2.54 9.27
CA GLY A 340 -5.58 -2.05 10.45
C GLY A 340 -5.60 -3.02 11.63
N GLY A 341 -5.43 -4.32 11.39
CA GLY A 341 -5.25 -5.32 12.44
C GLY A 341 -3.91 -5.13 13.17
N TRP A 342 -2.84 -4.92 12.41
CA TRP A 342 -1.53 -4.60 12.98
C TRP A 342 -1.57 -3.28 13.76
N GLU A 343 -2.19 -2.24 13.21
CA GLU A 343 -2.35 -0.93 13.84
C GLU A 343 -3.11 -1.01 15.16
N ALA A 344 -4.24 -1.72 15.18
CA ALA A 344 -5.03 -1.92 16.39
C ALA A 344 -4.22 -2.64 17.48
N MET A 345 -3.44 -3.68 17.10
CA MET A 345 -2.55 -4.37 18.02
C MET A 345 -1.43 -3.45 18.52
N ALA A 346 -0.77 -2.74 17.63
CA ALA A 346 0.32 -1.83 17.95
C ALA A 346 -0.14 -0.69 18.87
N ALA A 347 -1.29 -0.06 18.58
CA ALA A 347 -1.87 0.97 19.44
C ALA A 347 -2.17 0.42 20.85
N GLN A 348 -2.75 -0.79 20.96
CA GLN A 348 -3.02 -1.41 22.27
C GLN A 348 -1.71 -1.76 23.03
N VAL A 349 -0.68 -2.20 22.32
CA VAL A 349 0.62 -2.59 22.92
C VAL A 349 1.43 -1.37 23.34
N PHE A 350 1.51 -0.33 22.51
CA PHE A 350 2.31 0.86 22.80
C PHE A 350 1.60 1.86 23.72
N TYR A 351 0.27 1.86 23.74
CA TYR A 351 -0.55 2.75 24.59
C TYR A 351 -1.53 1.95 25.47
N PRO A 352 -1.06 0.99 26.31
CA PRO A 352 -1.91 0.01 26.98
C PRO A 352 -2.87 0.60 28.02
N ASP A 353 -2.61 1.82 28.49
CA ASP A 353 -3.46 2.55 29.44
C ASP A 353 -4.50 3.46 28.73
N GLU A 354 -4.30 3.73 27.44
CA GLU A 354 -5.16 4.60 26.63
C GLU A 354 -6.27 3.82 25.91
N TYR A 355 -6.13 2.48 25.80
CA TYR A 355 -7.09 1.61 25.10
C TYR A 355 -7.41 0.36 25.93
N ASN A 356 -8.60 -0.19 25.75
CA ASN A 356 -9.14 -1.27 26.60
C ASN A 356 -9.61 -2.51 25.80
N GLY A 357 -9.07 -2.74 24.65
CA GLY A 357 -9.33 -3.93 23.84
C GLY A 357 -9.11 -3.67 22.36
N ALA A 358 -8.50 -4.64 21.69
CA ALA A 358 -8.24 -4.62 20.27
C ALA A 358 -8.73 -5.92 19.61
N TRP A 359 -9.60 -5.79 18.60
CA TRP A 359 -10.08 -6.87 17.75
C TRP A 359 -9.29 -6.85 16.45
N ILE A 360 -8.43 -7.84 16.29
CA ILE A 360 -7.31 -7.87 15.36
C ILE A 360 -7.58 -8.96 14.32
N ALA A 361 -8.05 -8.57 13.14
CA ALA A 361 -8.37 -9.52 12.08
C ALA A 361 -7.19 -9.66 11.10
N CYS A 362 -6.76 -10.90 10.83
CA CYS A 362 -5.70 -11.22 9.86
C CYS A 362 -4.63 -10.11 9.76
N PRO A 363 -3.96 -9.76 10.89
CA PRO A 363 -3.05 -8.63 10.93
C PRO A 363 -1.88 -8.81 9.98
N ASP A 364 -1.34 -7.72 9.47
CA ASP A 364 -0.02 -7.70 8.85
C ASP A 364 1.02 -8.35 9.79
N PRO A 365 2.21 -8.73 9.32
CA PRO A 365 3.11 -9.55 10.11
C PRO A 365 3.39 -8.95 11.50
N ILE A 366 2.90 -9.62 12.55
CA ILE A 366 3.08 -9.23 13.96
C ILE A 366 4.30 -9.89 14.61
N ASP A 367 4.98 -10.79 13.90
CA ASP A 367 6.27 -11.40 14.26
C ASP A 367 7.11 -11.50 12.98
N PHE A 368 8.22 -10.80 12.94
CA PHE A 368 9.03 -10.70 11.71
C PHE A 368 9.94 -11.91 11.45
N ARG A 369 9.89 -12.94 12.28
CA ARG A 369 10.37 -14.27 11.91
C ARG A 369 9.52 -14.89 10.80
N ALA A 370 8.30 -14.38 10.64
CA ALA A 370 7.40 -14.67 9.54
C ALA A 370 6.87 -13.35 8.93
N TYR A 371 7.79 -12.54 8.38
CA TYR A 371 7.43 -11.33 7.62
C TYR A 371 6.85 -11.77 6.28
N THR A 372 5.55 -12.07 6.28
CA THR A 372 4.82 -12.95 5.36
C THR A 372 5.42 -14.37 5.34
N VAL A 373 6.36 -14.65 4.45
CA VAL A 373 7.09 -15.94 4.34
C VAL A 373 8.61 -15.80 4.56
N VAL A 374 9.07 -14.61 4.91
CA VAL A 374 10.49 -14.30 5.07
C VAL A 374 10.84 -14.17 6.55
N ASN A 375 11.78 -14.99 7.04
CA ASN A 375 12.43 -14.70 8.32
C ASN A 375 13.53 -13.67 8.08
N ILE A 376 13.26 -12.40 8.37
CA ILE A 376 14.22 -11.31 8.09
C ILE A 376 15.47 -11.37 8.98
N TYR A 377 15.46 -12.20 10.03
CA TYR A 377 16.58 -12.36 10.96
C TYR A 377 17.55 -13.47 10.55
N GLU A 378 17.08 -14.48 9.82
CA GLU A 378 17.88 -15.67 9.50
C GLU A 378 18.13 -15.82 7.99
N HIS A 379 17.15 -15.48 7.13
CA HIS A 379 17.34 -15.67 5.69
C HIS A 379 18.30 -14.62 5.11
N GLU A 380 19.11 -15.02 4.16
CA GLU A 380 20.02 -14.12 3.45
C GLU A 380 19.31 -13.32 2.34
N ASN A 381 18.23 -13.89 1.78
CA ASN A 381 17.53 -13.34 0.63
C ASN A 381 16.01 -13.39 0.85
N ALA A 382 15.34 -12.29 0.53
CA ALA A 382 13.89 -12.17 0.65
C ALA A 382 13.13 -12.84 -0.51
N TYR A 383 13.75 -12.95 -1.69
CA TYR A 383 13.09 -13.42 -2.91
C TYR A 383 13.19 -14.92 -3.12
N TYR A 384 14.29 -15.51 -2.66
CA TYR A 384 14.59 -16.91 -2.89
C TYR A 384 14.86 -17.66 -1.60
N ALA A 385 14.30 -18.85 -1.49
CA ALA A 385 14.63 -19.76 -0.39
C ALA A 385 16.06 -20.31 -0.57
N ASP A 386 16.72 -20.55 0.56
CA ASP A 386 18.05 -21.15 0.56
C ASP A 386 17.99 -22.57 -0.05
N SER A 387 18.68 -22.77 -1.15
CA SER A 387 18.73 -24.05 -1.84
C SER A 387 20.07 -24.23 -2.54
N LYS A 388 20.64 -25.42 -2.38
CA LYS A 388 21.89 -25.79 -3.05
C LYS A 388 21.69 -26.18 -4.51
N TRP A 389 20.46 -26.45 -4.94
CA TRP A 389 20.19 -27.08 -6.24
C TRP A 389 19.56 -26.12 -7.25
N LYS A 390 18.71 -25.21 -6.82
CA LYS A 390 18.10 -24.22 -7.69
C LYS A 390 17.57 -23.04 -6.87
N GLN A 391 17.40 -21.90 -7.51
CA GLN A 391 16.66 -20.80 -6.95
C GLN A 391 15.18 -21.19 -6.81
N MET A 392 14.64 -21.07 -5.60
CA MET A 392 13.24 -21.33 -5.28
C MET A 392 12.57 -20.00 -4.91
N PRO A 393 11.75 -19.42 -5.81
CA PRO A 393 11.07 -18.17 -5.51
C PRO A 393 10.18 -18.31 -4.29
N ARG A 394 10.19 -17.30 -3.40
CA ARG A 394 9.28 -17.25 -2.27
C ARG A 394 7.92 -16.77 -2.73
N PRO A 395 6.83 -17.46 -2.35
CA PRO A 395 5.47 -17.00 -2.66
C PRO A 395 5.18 -15.70 -1.92
N GLY A 396 4.55 -14.73 -2.59
CA GLY A 396 4.12 -13.47 -1.98
C GLY A 396 2.62 -13.40 -1.77
N LYS A 397 1.87 -13.96 -2.73
CA LYS A 397 0.41 -13.94 -2.72
C LYS A 397 -0.15 -15.24 -3.33
N ARG A 398 -1.18 -15.78 -2.73
CA ARG A 398 -1.94 -16.93 -3.25
C ARG A 398 -3.43 -16.59 -3.40
N ASN A 399 -4.09 -17.28 -4.30
CA ASN A 399 -5.55 -17.21 -4.42
C ASN A 399 -6.24 -18.17 -3.41
N TYR A 400 -7.58 -18.20 -3.41
CA TYR A 400 -8.37 -19.04 -2.51
C TYR A 400 -8.19 -20.56 -2.73
N LEU A 401 -7.65 -20.99 -3.87
CA LEU A 401 -7.27 -22.39 -4.15
C LEU A 401 -5.84 -22.72 -3.70
N GLY A 402 -5.11 -21.75 -3.16
CA GLY A 402 -3.70 -21.88 -2.77
C GLY A 402 -2.71 -21.74 -3.94
N GLU A 403 -3.18 -21.37 -5.14
CA GLU A 403 -2.32 -21.16 -6.29
C GLU A 403 -1.55 -19.83 -6.18
N LEU A 404 -0.29 -19.85 -6.55
CA LEU A 404 0.57 -18.66 -6.51
C LEU A 404 0.08 -17.60 -7.50
N SER A 405 -0.20 -16.40 -7.00
CA SER A 405 -0.58 -15.24 -7.80
C SER A 405 0.59 -14.28 -8.03
N ALA A 406 1.49 -14.13 -7.06
CA ALA A 406 2.69 -13.32 -7.15
C ALA A 406 3.77 -13.81 -6.19
N THR A 407 5.04 -13.65 -6.57
CA THR A 407 6.18 -13.88 -5.68
C THR A 407 6.49 -12.61 -4.86
N VAL A 408 7.29 -12.75 -3.80
CA VAL A 408 7.82 -11.59 -3.05
C VAL A 408 8.63 -10.68 -3.98
N GLU A 409 9.37 -11.25 -4.91
CA GLU A 409 10.12 -10.49 -5.92
C GLU A 409 9.18 -9.68 -6.81
N ASP A 410 8.13 -10.27 -7.37
CA ASP A 410 7.18 -9.59 -8.26
C ASP A 410 6.58 -8.35 -7.60
N MET A 411 6.09 -8.50 -6.36
CA MET A 411 5.48 -7.41 -5.61
C MET A 411 6.46 -6.25 -5.37
N ASN A 412 7.67 -6.57 -4.91
CA ASN A 412 8.69 -5.56 -4.64
C ASN A 412 9.19 -4.85 -5.90
N GLN A 413 9.24 -5.55 -7.01
CA GLN A 413 9.71 -4.97 -8.27
C GLN A 413 8.64 -4.15 -8.97
N MET A 414 7.37 -4.49 -8.80
CA MET A 414 6.27 -3.61 -9.19
C MET A 414 6.37 -2.26 -8.45
N GLU A 415 6.56 -2.31 -7.12
CA GLU A 415 6.73 -1.09 -6.35
C GLU A 415 7.97 -0.28 -6.77
N LEU A 416 9.10 -0.94 -7.04
CA LEU A 416 10.30 -0.27 -7.52
C LEU A 416 10.10 0.42 -8.88
N ALA A 417 9.26 -0.12 -9.76
CA ALA A 417 8.88 0.55 -11.00
C ALA A 417 8.03 1.80 -10.71
N LEU A 418 7.10 1.72 -9.75
CA LEU A 418 6.22 2.81 -9.34
C LEU A 418 6.93 3.92 -8.56
N GLY A 419 7.96 3.58 -7.75
CA GLY A 419 8.70 4.57 -6.96
C GLY A 419 10.00 4.02 -6.38
N THR A 420 11.01 4.86 -6.26
CA THR A 420 12.25 4.58 -5.53
C THR A 420 12.16 5.14 -4.11
N ASN A 421 13.05 4.74 -3.20
CA ASN A 421 13.16 5.29 -1.84
C ASN A 421 11.84 5.24 -1.05
N SER A 422 11.10 4.13 -1.12
CA SER A 422 9.79 3.91 -0.48
C SER A 422 8.69 4.88 -0.94
N ARG A 423 8.72 5.36 -2.17
CA ARG A 423 7.76 6.34 -2.71
C ARG A 423 6.75 5.75 -3.70
N SER A 424 6.62 4.44 -3.76
CA SER A 424 5.69 3.78 -4.68
C SER A 424 4.21 3.97 -4.30
N GLY A 425 3.91 4.24 -3.04
CA GLY A 425 2.56 4.16 -2.49
C GLY A 425 2.06 2.71 -2.36
N GLY A 426 2.96 1.74 -2.26
CA GLY A 426 2.67 0.33 -2.10
C GLY A 426 2.99 -0.21 -0.70
N GLN A 427 2.52 -1.43 -0.43
CA GLN A 427 2.54 -2.06 0.90
C GLN A 427 3.95 -2.34 1.44
N TRP A 428 4.86 -2.84 0.59
CA TRP A 428 6.23 -3.12 1.01
C TRP A 428 7.03 -1.85 1.27
N ASP A 429 6.74 -0.80 0.53
CA ASP A 429 7.37 0.51 0.71
C ASP A 429 6.89 1.21 1.97
N ILE A 430 5.59 1.12 2.34
CA ILE A 430 5.13 1.72 3.60
C ILE A 430 5.67 0.96 4.81
N TRP A 431 5.73 -0.37 4.79
CA TRP A 431 6.38 -1.13 5.86
C TRP A 431 7.83 -0.67 6.06
N GLN A 432 8.57 -0.53 4.95
CA GLN A 432 9.94 -0.01 5.02
C GLN A 432 9.98 1.43 5.53
N ALA A 433 9.07 2.30 5.10
CA ALA A 433 9.02 3.69 5.57
C ALA A 433 8.69 3.81 7.06
N VAL A 434 7.76 2.99 7.56
CA VAL A 434 7.38 2.99 8.98
C VAL A 434 8.49 2.40 9.86
N TYR A 435 9.00 1.23 9.49
CA TYR A 435 9.80 0.41 10.40
C TYR A 435 11.30 0.68 10.32
N SER A 436 11.81 1.30 9.23
CA SER A 436 13.25 1.48 9.03
C SER A 436 13.83 2.70 9.74
N PRO A 437 15.12 2.65 10.09
CA PRO A 437 15.84 3.85 10.46
C PRO A 437 16.00 4.78 9.26
N VAL A 438 16.26 6.05 9.53
CA VAL A 438 16.53 7.07 8.49
C VAL A 438 17.90 6.81 7.86
N GLY A 439 17.97 6.82 6.54
CA GLY A 439 19.21 6.82 5.77
C GLY A 439 19.93 8.17 5.80
N SER A 440 21.19 8.19 5.42
CA SER A 440 21.99 9.42 5.33
C SER A 440 21.46 10.42 4.29
N ASP A 441 20.65 9.95 3.36
CA ASP A 441 19.95 10.75 2.34
C ASP A 441 18.57 11.25 2.79
N GLY A 442 18.16 10.89 4.02
CA GLY A 442 16.87 11.26 4.62
C GLY A 442 15.71 10.33 4.27
N TYR A 443 15.92 9.33 3.43
CA TYR A 443 14.91 8.31 3.11
C TYR A 443 15.04 7.08 4.00
N PRO A 444 14.00 6.22 4.05
CA PRO A 444 14.07 4.97 4.81
C PRO A 444 15.19 4.06 4.32
N LYS A 445 16.00 3.51 5.23
CA LYS A 445 16.95 2.46 4.84
C LYS A 445 16.21 1.23 4.36
N PRO A 446 16.57 0.65 3.20
CA PRO A 446 15.91 -0.55 2.71
C PRO A 446 16.19 -1.76 3.61
N ILE A 447 15.13 -2.51 3.94
CA ILE A 447 15.25 -3.80 4.65
C ILE A 447 15.97 -4.84 3.79
N TRP A 448 15.82 -4.74 2.48
CA TRP A 448 16.58 -5.48 1.48
C TRP A 448 16.75 -4.67 0.21
N ASP A 449 17.79 -4.99 -0.53
CA ASP A 449 17.96 -4.46 -1.88
C ASP A 449 16.80 -4.94 -2.78
N LYS A 450 15.99 -4.02 -3.30
CA LYS A 450 14.79 -4.36 -4.08
C LYS A 450 15.09 -5.01 -5.45
N VAL A 451 16.32 -4.96 -5.93
CA VAL A 451 16.71 -5.62 -7.19
C VAL A 451 17.14 -7.04 -6.92
N THR A 452 17.92 -7.27 -5.85
CA THR A 452 18.55 -8.56 -5.57
C THR A 452 17.90 -9.38 -4.45
N GLY A 453 17.06 -8.76 -3.63
CA GLY A 453 16.44 -9.37 -2.46
C GLY A 453 17.37 -9.58 -1.27
N LYS A 454 18.63 -9.09 -1.31
CA LYS A 454 19.59 -9.25 -0.21
C LYS A 454 19.16 -8.45 1.02
N ILE A 455 19.01 -9.14 2.15
CA ILE A 455 18.52 -8.57 3.41
C ILE A 455 19.66 -7.82 4.12
N ASP A 456 19.34 -6.62 4.66
CA ASP A 456 20.21 -5.85 5.57
C ASP A 456 19.91 -6.22 7.03
N ARG A 457 20.83 -6.97 7.65
CA ARG A 457 20.70 -7.43 9.04
C ARG A 457 20.63 -6.28 10.05
N SER A 458 21.28 -5.17 9.77
CA SER A 458 21.26 -4.03 10.69
C SER A 458 19.91 -3.35 10.72
N VAL A 459 19.23 -3.31 9.57
CA VAL A 459 17.86 -2.80 9.46
C VAL A 459 16.88 -3.79 10.08
N ALA A 460 17.05 -5.10 9.82
CA ALA A 460 16.22 -6.13 10.44
C ALA A 460 16.26 -6.08 11.97
N GLU A 461 17.46 -5.87 12.57
CA GLU A 461 17.61 -5.72 14.00
C GLU A 461 16.89 -4.48 14.55
N TYR A 462 16.97 -3.35 13.83
CA TYR A 462 16.23 -2.15 14.20
C TYR A 462 14.71 -2.40 14.17
N TRP A 463 14.21 -3.12 13.17
CA TRP A 463 12.79 -3.50 13.09
C TRP A 463 12.37 -4.37 14.26
N ARG A 464 13.23 -5.36 14.64
CA ARG A 464 12.96 -6.26 15.76
C ARG A 464 12.73 -5.49 17.04
N GLU A 465 13.66 -4.58 17.38
CA GLU A 465 13.62 -3.86 18.64
C GLU A 465 12.48 -2.86 18.76
N ASN A 466 11.99 -2.31 17.63
CA ASN A 466 11.06 -1.20 17.63
C ASN A 466 9.64 -1.55 17.14
N TYR A 467 9.47 -2.56 16.28
CA TYR A 467 8.19 -2.80 15.60
C TYR A 467 7.75 -4.26 15.54
N ASP A 468 8.61 -5.24 15.80
CA ASP A 468 8.20 -6.64 15.90
C ASP A 468 7.37 -6.85 17.18
N LEU A 469 6.04 -6.86 17.04
CA LEU A 469 5.12 -6.92 18.17
C LEU A 469 5.25 -8.23 18.96
N GLY A 470 5.52 -9.35 18.29
CA GLY A 470 5.78 -10.64 18.92
C GLY A 470 7.04 -10.60 19.79
N TYR A 471 8.11 -10.03 19.28
CA TYR A 471 9.35 -9.83 20.04
C TYR A 471 9.16 -8.85 21.20
N ILE A 472 8.51 -7.70 20.96
CA ILE A 472 8.25 -6.68 22.00
C ILE A 472 7.40 -7.26 23.14
N LEU A 473 6.36 -8.03 22.83
CA LEU A 473 5.54 -8.70 23.84
C LEU A 473 6.40 -9.63 24.72
N LYS A 474 7.22 -10.48 24.10
CA LYS A 474 8.12 -11.39 24.84
C LYS A 474 9.13 -10.64 25.71
N ARG A 475 9.79 -9.64 25.14
CA ARG A 475 10.80 -8.82 25.82
C ARG A 475 10.22 -8.09 27.05
N ASP A 476 9.05 -7.48 26.86
CA ASP A 476 8.48 -6.55 27.85
C ASP A 476 7.27 -7.14 28.62
N TRP A 477 7.04 -8.46 28.53
CA TRP A 477 5.83 -9.11 29.09
C TRP A 477 5.60 -8.83 30.56
N THR A 478 6.65 -8.78 31.38
CA THR A 478 6.53 -8.45 32.80
C THR A 478 5.81 -7.11 33.03
N LYS A 479 5.96 -6.15 32.12
CA LYS A 479 5.33 -4.83 32.23
C LYS A 479 4.00 -4.78 31.47
N LEU A 480 3.95 -5.41 30.30
CA LEU A 480 2.81 -5.34 29.37
C LEU A 480 1.71 -6.34 29.74
N GLY A 481 2.06 -7.56 30.15
CA GLY A 481 1.10 -8.63 30.42
C GLY A 481 -0.03 -8.23 31.36
N PRO A 482 0.24 -7.62 32.54
CA PRO A 482 -0.82 -7.14 33.42
C PRO A 482 -1.75 -6.10 32.85
N LYS A 483 -1.28 -5.30 31.86
CA LYS A 483 -2.05 -4.26 31.19
C LYS A 483 -2.81 -4.75 29.96
N LEU A 484 -2.37 -5.86 29.39
CA LEU A 484 -2.92 -6.42 28.14
C LEU A 484 -3.81 -7.64 28.36
N ALA A 485 -3.86 -8.20 29.58
CA ALA A 485 -4.68 -9.36 29.91
C ALA A 485 -6.14 -9.14 29.50
N GLY A 486 -6.66 -10.00 28.60
CA GLY A 486 -8.03 -9.93 28.08
C GLY A 486 -8.29 -8.81 27.07
N LYS A 487 -7.25 -8.14 26.56
CA LYS A 487 -7.41 -7.00 25.61
C LYS A 487 -7.01 -7.32 24.18
N LEU A 488 -6.28 -8.37 23.91
CA LEU A 488 -5.87 -8.75 22.56
C LEU A 488 -6.73 -9.92 22.05
N HIS A 489 -7.50 -9.67 20.99
CA HIS A 489 -8.38 -10.65 20.37
C HIS A 489 -7.96 -10.83 18.92
N ILE A 490 -7.15 -11.85 18.62
CA ILE A 490 -6.54 -12.07 17.30
C ILE A 490 -7.28 -13.22 16.62
N TYR A 491 -7.60 -13.05 15.35
CA TYR A 491 -8.12 -14.12 14.51
C TYR A 491 -7.58 -14.01 13.08
N VAL A 492 -7.35 -15.14 12.44
CA VAL A 492 -6.83 -15.25 11.07
C VAL A 492 -7.35 -16.52 10.41
N GLY A 493 -7.51 -16.48 9.09
CA GLY A 493 -7.81 -17.67 8.30
C GLY A 493 -6.56 -18.48 8.00
N GLU A 494 -6.62 -19.82 8.09
CA GLU A 494 -5.50 -20.72 7.77
C GLU A 494 -4.99 -20.59 6.33
N ALA A 495 -5.88 -20.20 5.41
CA ALA A 495 -5.58 -19.99 4.00
C ALA A 495 -5.39 -18.51 3.63
N ASP A 496 -4.90 -17.69 4.58
CA ASP A 496 -4.64 -16.27 4.32
C ASP A 496 -3.85 -16.08 3.03
N ASN A 497 -4.32 -15.16 2.18
CA ASN A 497 -3.78 -15.01 0.83
C ASN A 497 -2.42 -14.31 0.77
N TYR A 498 -1.99 -13.62 1.84
CA TYR A 498 -0.67 -13.01 1.99
C TYR A 498 0.21 -13.75 3.01
N TYR A 499 -0.20 -14.94 3.46
CA TYR A 499 0.51 -15.75 4.45
C TYR A 499 0.63 -15.11 5.83
N LEU A 500 -0.28 -14.18 6.18
CA LEU A 500 -0.25 -13.45 7.45
C LEU A 500 -0.50 -14.37 8.66
N ASN A 501 -1.19 -15.50 8.43
CA ASN A 501 -1.38 -16.56 9.44
C ASN A 501 -0.05 -17.06 10.04
N ASN A 502 1.05 -17.05 9.29
CA ASN A 502 2.35 -17.53 9.77
C ASN A 502 2.83 -16.74 11.00
N ALA A 503 2.72 -15.41 10.97
CA ALA A 503 3.13 -14.57 12.10
C ALA A 503 2.20 -14.72 13.30
N VAL A 504 0.90 -14.92 13.07
CA VAL A 504 -0.09 -15.15 14.14
C VAL A 504 0.21 -16.45 14.87
N TYR A 505 0.53 -17.53 14.17
CA TYR A 505 0.90 -18.82 14.81
C TYR A 505 2.14 -18.70 15.70
N LEU A 506 3.15 -17.90 15.30
CA LEU A 506 4.33 -17.66 16.12
C LEU A 506 4.04 -16.86 17.40
N VAL A 507 3.03 -16.01 17.37
CA VAL A 507 2.59 -15.25 18.56
C VAL A 507 1.67 -16.11 19.44
N GLU A 508 0.86 -17.01 18.86
CA GLU A 508 0.03 -17.95 19.61
C GLU A 508 0.86 -18.92 20.46
N GLU A 509 2.07 -19.29 19.99
CA GLU A 509 2.99 -20.15 20.75
C GLU A 509 3.54 -19.49 22.03
N PHE A 510 3.45 -18.20 22.17
CA PHE A 510 3.91 -17.40 23.33
C PHE A 510 2.79 -17.19 24.35
#